data_5cd06e36da4ce79d593f0b4727cde85f
#
_entry.id   5cd06e36da4ce79d593f0b4727cde85f
#
_cell.length_a   1.000
_cell.length_b   1.000
_cell.length_c   1.000
_cell.angle_alpha   90.00
_cell.angle_beta   90.00
_cell.angle_gamma   90.00
#
_symmetry.space_group_name_H-M   'P 1'
#
loop_
_entity.id
_entity.type
_entity.pdbx_description
1 polymer ?
#
loop_
_entity_poly.entity_id
_entity_poly.type
_entity_poly.pdbx_seq_one_letter_code
_entity_poly.pdbx_strand_id
1 'polypeptide(L)'
;KHVIAVVSGKGGVGKSLVTSLLAVQMQKHGYKTAILDADITGPSIPQAFGLNERASGDESGIIPVTTSTGIKVMSMNVLLDNAADPVVWRGPVIGGAVKQFWTDVLWGDIDYMFVDMPPGTGDVPLTVFQSLPIDGIIVVTSPQELVSMIVEKALRMSDLMKVPVLGIVENMSYFECPDCHKRHSIFGKSHVDEAAKKYEIPHVAKLPIDSQFAAHVDKGDIESYAVNYLSDTAEYLAATTND
;
A
#
# COMPACT_ATOMS: atom_id res chain seq x y z
N LYS A 1 5.68 4.43 -16.40
CA LYS A 1 5.12 4.76 -15.06
C LYS A 1 3.92 3.87 -14.81
N HIS A 2 3.95 3.16 -13.71
CA HIS A 2 2.87 2.25 -13.31
C HIS A 2 2.30 2.72 -11.97
N VAL A 3 0.98 2.80 -11.88
CA VAL A 3 0.25 3.24 -10.68
C VAL A 3 -0.53 2.05 -10.12
N ILE A 4 -0.10 1.56 -8.97
CA ILE A 4 -0.66 0.37 -8.32
C ILE A 4 -1.45 0.77 -7.07
N ALA A 5 -2.75 0.53 -7.08
CA ALA A 5 -3.59 0.75 -5.91
C ALA A 5 -3.47 -0.43 -4.92
N VAL A 6 -3.22 -0.12 -3.65
CA VAL A 6 -3.24 -1.10 -2.57
C VAL A 6 -4.52 -0.92 -1.78
N VAL A 7 -5.38 -1.92 -1.80
CA VAL A 7 -6.73 -1.89 -1.22
C VAL A 7 -6.91 -2.91 -0.12
N SER A 8 -7.86 -2.67 0.79
CA SER A 8 -8.24 -3.64 1.83
C SER A 8 -9.74 -3.57 2.13
N GLY A 9 -10.29 -4.66 2.63
CA GLY A 9 -11.71 -4.73 3.01
C GLY A 9 -12.05 -3.91 4.24
N LYS A 10 -11.10 -3.73 5.16
CA LYS A 10 -11.25 -2.95 6.41
C LYS A 10 -9.90 -2.37 6.84
N GLY A 11 -9.93 -1.46 7.81
CA GLY A 11 -8.73 -0.94 8.48
C GLY A 11 -8.06 -2.00 9.36
N GLY A 12 -6.76 -1.82 9.63
CA GLY A 12 -5.99 -2.63 10.58
C GLY A 12 -5.44 -3.95 10.04
N VAL A 13 -5.59 -4.26 8.75
CA VAL A 13 -5.01 -5.47 8.13
C VAL A 13 -3.55 -5.30 7.70
N GLY A 14 -2.99 -4.10 7.86
CA GLY A 14 -1.62 -3.80 7.45
C GLY A 14 -1.47 -3.35 6.00
N LYS A 15 -2.50 -2.75 5.41
CA LYS A 15 -2.48 -2.20 4.05
C LYS A 15 -1.30 -1.25 3.84
N SER A 16 -1.16 -0.22 4.67
CA SER A 16 -0.07 0.77 4.58
C SER A 16 1.31 0.16 4.77
N LEU A 17 1.41 -0.89 5.60
CA LEU A 17 2.62 -1.69 5.76
C LEU A 17 3.00 -2.39 4.46
N VAL A 18 2.04 -3.06 3.82
CA VAL A 18 2.24 -3.74 2.53
C VAL A 18 2.60 -2.72 1.44
N THR A 19 1.93 -1.57 1.41
CA THR A 19 2.25 -0.45 0.49
C THR A 19 3.71 -0.02 0.65
N SER A 20 4.15 0.20 1.89
CA SER A 20 5.53 0.59 2.20
C SER A 20 6.54 -0.48 1.80
N LEU A 21 6.25 -1.76 2.11
CA LEU A 21 7.11 -2.89 1.73
C LEU A 21 7.26 -3.03 0.22
N LEU A 22 6.17 -2.91 -0.53
CA LEU A 22 6.20 -2.98 -2.00
C LEU A 22 7.10 -1.88 -2.56
N ALA A 23 6.96 -0.64 -2.09
CA ALA A 23 7.82 0.46 -2.51
C ALA A 23 9.29 0.20 -2.19
N VAL A 24 9.59 -0.28 -0.97
CA VAL A 24 10.96 -0.63 -0.55
C VAL A 24 11.54 -1.76 -1.42
N GLN A 25 10.76 -2.80 -1.70
CA GLN A 25 11.24 -3.92 -2.52
C GLN A 25 11.49 -3.47 -3.97
N MET A 26 10.57 -2.72 -4.59
CA MET A 26 10.79 -2.17 -5.93
C MET A 26 12.02 -1.26 -5.99
N GLN A 27 12.25 -0.44 -4.96
CA GLN A 27 13.46 0.38 -4.85
C GLN A 27 14.72 -0.49 -4.77
N LYS A 28 14.72 -1.59 -4.00
CA LYS A 28 15.83 -2.56 -3.92
C LYS A 28 16.09 -3.25 -5.27
N HIS A 29 15.06 -3.43 -6.09
CA HIS A 29 15.20 -3.95 -7.47
C HIS A 29 15.66 -2.88 -8.48
N GLY A 30 15.95 -1.67 -8.05
CA GLY A 30 16.51 -0.58 -8.87
C GLY A 30 15.48 0.31 -9.57
N TYR A 31 14.21 0.17 -9.26
CA TYR A 31 13.14 1.04 -9.77
C TYR A 31 12.99 2.29 -8.92
N LYS A 32 12.74 3.42 -9.55
CA LYS A 32 12.39 4.67 -8.87
C LYS A 32 10.93 4.60 -8.40
N THR A 33 10.72 4.66 -7.09
CA THR A 33 9.40 4.46 -6.50
C THR A 33 8.84 5.68 -5.82
N ALA A 34 7.52 5.75 -5.75
CA ALA A 34 6.79 6.73 -4.97
C ALA A 34 5.61 6.09 -4.22
N ILE A 35 5.19 6.74 -3.14
CA ILE A 35 3.98 6.41 -2.40
C ILE A 35 3.09 7.64 -2.37
N LEU A 36 1.85 7.47 -2.80
CA LEU A 36 0.78 8.43 -2.60
C LEU A 36 -0.15 7.86 -1.52
N ASP A 37 -0.09 8.45 -0.33
CA ASP A 37 -0.94 8.05 0.80
C ASP A 37 -2.26 8.80 0.73
N ALA A 38 -3.30 8.09 0.30
CA ALA A 38 -4.67 8.56 0.23
C ALA A 38 -5.52 8.14 1.44
N ASP A 39 -4.94 7.42 2.42
CA ASP A 39 -5.58 7.05 3.67
C ASP A 39 -5.36 8.15 4.72
N ILE A 40 -6.31 9.03 4.84
CA ILE A 40 -6.26 10.17 5.78
C ILE A 40 -6.53 9.78 7.24
N THR A 41 -6.84 8.51 7.51
CA THR A 41 -7.25 8.07 8.86
C THR A 41 -6.09 7.88 9.82
N GLY A 42 -4.84 7.97 9.34
CA GLY A 42 -3.65 7.90 10.20
C GLY A 42 -2.33 8.11 9.44
N PRO A 43 -1.28 8.60 10.10
CA PRO A 43 0.02 8.91 9.50
C PRO A 43 0.91 7.66 9.34
N SER A 44 0.34 6.52 8.96
CA SER A 44 1.05 5.22 8.96
C SER A 44 2.25 5.19 8.01
N ILE A 45 2.13 5.78 6.83
CA ILE A 45 3.22 5.81 5.85
C ILE A 45 4.37 6.73 6.32
N PRO A 46 4.15 8.02 6.65
CA PRO A 46 5.22 8.87 7.18
C PRO A 46 5.91 8.27 8.41
N GLN A 47 5.15 7.68 9.33
CA GLN A 47 5.69 7.04 10.53
C GLN A 47 6.62 5.87 10.19
N ALA A 48 6.22 4.98 9.29
CA ALA A 48 7.01 3.80 8.92
C ALA A 48 8.39 4.15 8.32
N PHE A 49 8.50 5.31 7.68
CA PHE A 49 9.74 5.82 7.08
C PHE A 49 10.44 6.89 7.96
N GLY A 50 9.94 7.19 9.14
CA GLY A 50 10.50 8.22 10.03
C GLY A 50 10.47 9.63 9.45
N LEU A 51 9.49 9.93 8.58
CA LEU A 51 9.36 11.22 7.93
C LEU A 51 8.71 12.22 8.87
N ASN A 52 9.51 13.15 9.36
CA ASN A 52 9.07 14.26 10.23
C ASN A 52 9.05 15.61 9.49
N GLU A 53 9.53 15.63 8.25
CA GLU A 53 9.57 16.81 7.41
C GLU A 53 8.19 17.04 6.77
N ARG A 54 7.90 18.32 6.52
CA ARG A 54 6.71 18.71 5.77
C ARG A 54 7.03 18.78 4.29
N ALA A 55 6.04 18.46 3.47
CA ALA A 55 6.13 18.77 2.05
C ALA A 55 6.26 20.30 1.90
N SER A 56 7.17 20.72 1.08
CA SER A 56 7.38 22.13 0.72
C SER A 56 6.86 22.37 -0.70
N GLY A 57 6.64 23.61 -1.06
CA GLY A 57 6.20 23.95 -2.41
C GLY A 57 6.55 25.37 -2.78
N ASP A 58 6.62 25.63 -4.07
CA ASP A 58 6.80 26.93 -4.66
C ASP A 58 5.81 27.11 -5.85
N GLU A 59 6.03 28.15 -6.67
CA GLU A 59 5.18 28.43 -7.84
C GLU A 59 5.20 27.30 -8.90
N SER A 60 6.19 26.40 -8.86
CA SER A 60 6.33 25.26 -9.78
C SER A 60 5.58 24.01 -9.33
N GLY A 61 5.24 23.89 -8.04
CA GLY A 61 4.49 22.75 -7.50
C GLY A 61 4.89 22.35 -6.09
N ILE A 62 4.37 21.21 -5.65
CA ILE A 62 4.64 20.64 -4.34
C ILE A 62 5.80 19.66 -4.43
N ILE A 63 6.80 19.83 -3.58
CA ILE A 63 7.94 18.93 -3.48
C ILE A 63 7.60 17.80 -2.50
N PRO A 64 7.56 16.52 -2.94
CA PRO A 64 7.29 15.40 -2.05
C PRO A 64 8.45 15.19 -1.08
N VAL A 65 8.15 14.62 0.09
CA VAL A 65 9.19 14.20 1.03
C VAL A 65 9.91 12.98 0.45
N THR A 66 11.22 12.91 0.64
CA THR A 66 12.04 11.81 0.10
C THR A 66 12.62 11.01 1.26
N THR A 67 12.49 9.69 1.21
CA THR A 67 13.04 8.78 2.21
C THR A 67 14.57 8.62 2.07
N SER A 68 15.20 7.92 3.00
CA SER A 68 16.65 7.70 3.02
C SER A 68 17.18 6.97 1.77
N THR A 69 16.38 6.09 1.17
CA THR A 69 16.74 5.36 -0.06
C THR A 69 16.26 6.02 -1.35
N GLY A 70 15.53 7.15 -1.25
CA GLY A 70 15.09 7.93 -2.40
C GLY A 70 13.64 7.68 -2.83
N ILE A 71 12.84 6.98 -2.03
CA ILE A 71 11.39 6.82 -2.28
C ILE A 71 10.70 8.16 -2.03
N LYS A 72 9.89 8.62 -2.98
CA LYS A 72 9.12 9.85 -2.85
C LYS A 72 7.79 9.56 -2.16
N VAL A 73 7.47 10.34 -1.14
CA VAL A 73 6.24 10.15 -0.35
C VAL A 73 5.43 11.43 -0.31
N MET A 74 4.15 11.32 -0.62
CA MET A 74 3.17 12.37 -0.40
C MET A 74 1.98 11.81 0.35
N SER A 75 1.66 12.44 1.48
CA SER A 75 0.54 12.10 2.36
C SER A 75 -0.14 13.37 2.81
N MET A 76 -1.45 13.30 3.09
CA MET A 76 -2.17 14.41 3.71
C MET A 76 -1.53 14.84 5.04
N ASN A 77 -0.95 13.88 5.76
CA ASN A 77 -0.34 14.16 7.06
C ASN A 77 0.94 15.01 6.98
N VAL A 78 1.65 15.01 5.85
CA VAL A 78 2.83 15.88 5.65
C VAL A 78 2.47 17.32 5.28
N LEU A 79 1.18 17.61 5.05
CA LEU A 79 0.67 18.98 4.79
C LEU A 79 0.03 19.61 6.03
N LEU A 80 -0.37 18.82 7.02
CA LEU A 80 -1.04 19.31 8.21
C LEU A 80 -0.04 19.97 9.17
N ASP A 81 -0.47 21.07 9.82
CA ASP A 81 0.32 21.73 10.86
C ASP A 81 0.50 20.86 12.09
N ASN A 82 -0.48 20.00 12.37
CA ASN A 82 -0.43 19.00 13.42
C ASN A 82 -1.08 17.71 12.90
N ALA A 83 -0.33 16.62 12.86
CA ALA A 83 -0.81 15.30 12.41
C ALA A 83 -1.96 14.74 13.30
N ALA A 84 -2.15 15.29 14.49
CA ALA A 84 -3.22 14.93 15.42
C ALA A 84 -4.51 15.73 15.23
N ASP A 85 -4.54 16.73 14.34
CA ASP A 85 -5.72 17.55 14.14
C ASP A 85 -6.84 16.72 13.47
N PRO A 86 -8.05 16.69 14.08
CA PRO A 86 -9.16 15.97 13.50
C PRO A 86 -9.68 16.71 12.26
N VAL A 87 -9.37 16.18 11.09
CA VAL A 87 -9.86 16.73 9.83
C VAL A 87 -11.07 15.93 9.37
N VAL A 88 -12.22 16.58 9.28
CA VAL A 88 -13.44 15.96 8.75
C VAL A 88 -13.45 16.07 7.22
N TRP A 89 -12.92 15.03 6.58
CA TRP A 89 -12.91 14.95 5.13
C TRP A 89 -14.15 14.22 4.60
N ARG A 90 -14.85 14.83 3.65
CA ARG A 90 -15.92 14.17 2.89
C ARG A 90 -15.34 13.65 1.58
N GLY A 91 -15.90 12.55 1.05
CA GLY A 91 -15.39 11.87 -0.16
C GLY A 91 -14.96 12.80 -1.31
N PRO A 92 -15.78 13.80 -1.75
CA PRO A 92 -15.39 14.71 -2.83
C PRO A 92 -14.16 15.57 -2.52
N VAL A 93 -13.95 15.95 -1.24
CA VAL A 93 -12.79 16.74 -0.80
C VAL A 93 -11.53 15.88 -0.86
N ILE A 94 -11.62 14.61 -0.41
CA ILE A 94 -10.52 13.64 -0.50
C ILE A 94 -10.13 13.42 -1.95
N GLY A 95 -11.09 13.14 -2.83
CA GLY A 95 -10.82 12.94 -4.25
C GLY A 95 -10.16 14.15 -4.90
N GLY A 96 -10.59 15.37 -4.53
CA GLY A 96 -9.97 16.61 -4.96
C GLY A 96 -8.52 16.76 -4.51
N ALA A 97 -8.23 16.48 -3.23
CA ALA A 97 -6.88 16.54 -2.68
C ALA A 97 -5.95 15.49 -3.30
N VAL A 98 -6.42 14.25 -3.45
CA VAL A 98 -5.66 13.18 -4.10
C VAL A 98 -5.36 13.51 -5.57
N LYS A 99 -6.33 14.11 -6.27
CA LYS A 99 -6.10 14.60 -7.64
C LYS A 99 -5.04 15.69 -7.69
N GLN A 100 -5.07 16.65 -6.74
CA GLN A 100 -4.02 17.67 -6.63
C GLN A 100 -2.65 17.04 -6.34
N PHE A 101 -2.56 16.04 -5.48
CA PHE A 101 -1.31 15.32 -5.26
C PHE A 101 -0.78 14.63 -6.51
N TRP A 102 -1.68 14.17 -7.36
CA TRP A 102 -1.28 13.61 -8.64
C TRP A 102 -0.76 14.67 -9.62
N THR A 103 -1.43 15.84 -9.71
CA THR A 103 -1.14 16.89 -10.72
C THR A 103 -0.09 17.90 -10.29
N ASP A 104 -0.08 18.28 -9.01
CA ASP A 104 0.68 19.45 -8.53
C ASP A 104 1.97 19.04 -7.79
N VAL A 105 2.12 17.74 -7.45
CA VAL A 105 3.36 17.23 -6.85
C VAL A 105 4.40 16.95 -7.93
N LEU A 106 5.61 17.45 -7.70
CA LEU A 106 6.76 17.28 -8.58
C LEU A 106 7.38 15.89 -8.40
N TRP A 107 6.69 14.86 -8.88
CA TRP A 107 7.13 13.47 -8.78
C TRP A 107 8.43 13.18 -9.54
N GLY A 108 8.68 13.88 -10.66
CA GLY A 108 9.82 13.64 -11.56
C GLY A 108 9.74 12.27 -12.25
N ASP A 109 10.89 11.68 -12.51
CA ASP A 109 10.96 10.33 -13.09
C ASP A 109 10.67 9.29 -12.01
N ILE A 110 9.57 8.57 -12.16
CA ILE A 110 9.15 7.47 -11.29
C ILE A 110 8.74 6.31 -12.18
N ASP A 111 9.19 5.10 -11.83
CA ASP A 111 8.81 3.87 -12.51
C ASP A 111 7.50 3.32 -11.93
N TYR A 112 7.40 3.29 -10.59
CA TYR A 112 6.24 2.77 -9.88
C TYR A 112 5.74 3.74 -8.81
N MET A 113 4.43 3.95 -8.79
CA MET A 113 3.72 4.64 -7.71
C MET A 113 2.78 3.68 -7.03
N PHE A 114 2.92 3.52 -5.72
CA PHE A 114 1.97 2.78 -4.89
C PHE A 114 1.02 3.76 -4.23
N VAL A 115 -0.28 3.51 -4.40
CA VAL A 115 -1.32 4.33 -3.80
C VAL A 115 -1.89 3.59 -2.60
N ASP A 116 -1.65 4.11 -1.40
CA ASP A 116 -2.27 3.59 -0.17
C ASP A 116 -3.71 4.08 -0.09
N MET A 117 -4.66 3.20 -0.44
CA MET A 117 -6.06 3.54 -0.58
C MET A 117 -6.75 3.66 0.78
N PRO A 118 -7.78 4.50 0.94
CA PRO A 118 -8.64 4.45 2.12
C PRO A 118 -9.21 3.04 2.33
N PRO A 119 -9.41 2.59 3.59
CA PRO A 119 -9.91 1.25 3.85
C PRO A 119 -11.37 1.08 3.41
N GLY A 120 -11.73 -0.16 3.07
CA GLY A 120 -13.08 -0.51 2.65
C GLY A 120 -13.28 -0.45 1.13
N THR A 121 -14.54 -0.56 0.73
CA THR A 121 -14.97 -0.61 -0.68
C THR A 121 -16.19 0.32 -0.93
N GLY A 122 -16.32 1.37 -0.11
CA GLY A 122 -17.39 2.35 -0.20
C GLY A 122 -17.07 3.52 -1.12
N ASP A 123 -17.81 4.63 -0.96
CA ASP A 123 -17.74 5.81 -1.83
C ASP A 123 -16.37 6.51 -1.81
N VAL A 124 -15.71 6.52 -0.65
CA VAL A 124 -14.42 7.22 -0.50
C VAL A 124 -13.31 6.52 -1.30
N PRO A 125 -13.03 5.21 -1.12
CA PRO A 125 -12.10 4.48 -1.97
C PRO A 125 -12.44 4.59 -3.46
N LEU A 126 -13.71 4.49 -3.82
CA LEU A 126 -14.14 4.59 -5.21
C LEU A 126 -13.84 5.98 -5.80
N THR A 127 -14.08 7.05 -5.04
CA THR A 127 -13.78 8.42 -5.47
C THR A 127 -12.27 8.63 -5.69
N VAL A 128 -11.43 8.12 -4.77
CA VAL A 128 -9.97 8.16 -4.93
C VAL A 128 -9.54 7.38 -6.17
N PHE A 129 -10.09 6.19 -6.34
CA PHE A 129 -9.78 5.33 -7.47
C PHE A 129 -10.10 5.99 -8.82
N GLN A 130 -11.23 6.68 -8.92
CA GLN A 130 -11.65 7.43 -10.12
C GLN A 130 -10.80 8.69 -10.37
N SER A 131 -10.07 9.17 -9.37
CA SER A 131 -9.27 10.40 -9.46
C SER A 131 -7.86 10.17 -9.99
N LEU A 132 -7.40 8.91 -10.10
CA LEU A 132 -6.04 8.53 -10.46
C LEU A 132 -6.04 7.55 -11.64
N PRO A 133 -5.00 7.57 -12.48
CA PRO A 133 -4.81 6.60 -13.57
C PRO A 133 -4.21 5.29 -13.04
N ILE A 134 -5.02 4.49 -12.36
CA ILE A 134 -4.59 3.23 -11.76
C ILE A 134 -4.42 2.17 -12.85
N ASP A 135 -3.29 1.45 -12.84
CA ASP A 135 -2.97 0.38 -13.79
C ASP A 135 -3.24 -1.01 -13.23
N GLY A 136 -3.26 -1.15 -11.90
CA GLY A 136 -3.50 -2.44 -11.26
C GLY A 136 -3.84 -2.33 -9.77
N ILE A 137 -4.36 -3.42 -9.22
CA ILE A 137 -4.81 -3.50 -7.82
C ILE A 137 -4.08 -4.64 -7.10
N ILE A 138 -3.52 -4.35 -5.93
CA ILE A 138 -3.10 -5.35 -4.94
C ILE A 138 -4.10 -5.35 -3.79
N VAL A 139 -4.67 -6.51 -3.49
CA VAL A 139 -5.62 -6.70 -2.38
C VAL A 139 -4.87 -7.15 -1.13
N VAL A 140 -5.01 -6.41 -0.04
CA VAL A 140 -4.43 -6.78 1.26
C VAL A 140 -5.53 -7.34 2.16
N THR A 141 -5.26 -8.48 2.77
CA THR A 141 -6.17 -9.19 3.67
C THR A 141 -5.41 -9.81 4.86
N SER A 142 -6.13 -10.45 5.75
CA SER A 142 -5.59 -11.25 6.87
C SER A 142 -6.41 -12.52 7.06
N PRO A 143 -5.90 -13.59 7.71
CA PRO A 143 -6.65 -14.84 7.92
C PRO A 143 -7.95 -14.69 8.71
N GLN A 144 -8.11 -13.61 9.47
CA GLN A 144 -9.32 -13.30 10.26
C GLN A 144 -10.48 -12.78 9.43
N GLU A 145 -10.30 -12.58 8.14
CA GLU A 145 -11.29 -11.96 7.26
C GLU A 145 -12.00 -13.00 6.40
N LEU A 146 -13.18 -12.63 5.93
CA LEU A 146 -13.87 -13.36 4.87
C LEU A 146 -13.20 -13.03 3.53
N VAL A 147 -12.03 -13.62 3.28
CA VAL A 147 -11.15 -13.32 2.13
C VAL A 147 -11.92 -13.35 0.82
N SER A 148 -12.76 -14.37 0.59
CA SER A 148 -13.57 -14.47 -0.64
C SER A 148 -14.48 -13.26 -0.86
N MET A 149 -15.07 -12.71 0.20
CA MET A 149 -15.94 -11.54 0.10
C MET A 149 -15.14 -10.26 -0.21
N ILE A 150 -13.95 -10.13 0.37
CA ILE A 150 -13.08 -8.97 0.11
C ILE A 150 -12.58 -9.00 -1.32
N VAL A 151 -12.12 -10.17 -1.78
CA VAL A 151 -11.67 -10.37 -3.16
C VAL A 151 -12.82 -10.11 -4.15
N GLU A 152 -14.03 -10.61 -3.88
CA GLU A 152 -15.20 -10.35 -4.73
C GLU A 152 -15.52 -8.85 -4.84
N LYS A 153 -15.44 -8.10 -3.74
CA LYS A 153 -15.64 -6.65 -3.76
C LYS A 153 -14.54 -5.92 -4.54
N ALA A 154 -13.28 -6.35 -4.39
CA ALA A 154 -12.16 -5.79 -5.14
C ALA A 154 -12.31 -6.07 -6.64
N LEU A 155 -12.77 -7.27 -7.02
CA LEU A 155 -13.06 -7.61 -8.42
C LEU A 155 -14.19 -6.78 -9.00
N ARG A 156 -15.29 -6.56 -8.26
CA ARG A 156 -16.35 -5.66 -8.71
C ARG A 156 -15.86 -4.23 -8.94
N MET A 157 -14.96 -3.75 -8.10
CA MET A 157 -14.33 -2.44 -8.28
C MET A 157 -13.39 -2.45 -9.50
N SER A 158 -12.61 -3.53 -9.66
CA SER A 158 -11.75 -3.79 -10.82
C SER A 158 -12.55 -3.76 -12.13
N ASP A 159 -13.67 -4.47 -12.20
CA ASP A 159 -14.56 -4.52 -13.37
C ASP A 159 -15.15 -3.14 -13.69
N LEU A 160 -15.61 -2.43 -12.66
CA LEU A 160 -16.18 -1.08 -12.81
C LEU A 160 -15.15 -0.09 -13.38
N MET A 161 -13.91 -0.21 -12.95
CA MET A 161 -12.80 0.69 -13.33
C MET A 161 -12.00 0.17 -14.51
N LYS A 162 -12.24 -1.07 -14.96
CA LYS A 162 -11.49 -1.76 -16.02
C LYS A 162 -9.99 -1.87 -15.72
N VAL A 163 -9.65 -2.17 -14.48
CA VAL A 163 -8.28 -2.29 -13.98
C VAL A 163 -8.09 -3.67 -13.38
N PRO A 164 -7.03 -4.44 -13.72
CA PRO A 164 -6.83 -5.80 -13.25
C PRO A 164 -6.49 -5.88 -11.77
N VAL A 165 -6.95 -6.95 -11.10
CA VAL A 165 -6.40 -7.36 -9.80
C VAL A 165 -5.14 -8.16 -10.06
N LEU A 166 -3.98 -7.60 -9.71
CA LEU A 166 -2.66 -8.19 -9.96
C LEU A 166 -2.30 -9.26 -8.95
N GLY A 167 -2.77 -9.13 -7.70
CA GLY A 167 -2.46 -10.11 -6.68
C GLY A 167 -3.14 -9.86 -5.34
N ILE A 168 -2.96 -10.82 -4.45
CA ILE A 168 -3.42 -10.76 -3.05
C ILE A 168 -2.21 -10.91 -2.13
N VAL A 169 -2.13 -10.05 -1.12
CA VAL A 169 -1.17 -10.17 -0.02
C VAL A 169 -1.92 -10.47 1.27
N GLU A 170 -1.76 -11.66 1.81
CA GLU A 170 -2.29 -12.02 3.12
C GLU A 170 -1.26 -11.68 4.20
N ASN A 171 -1.51 -10.61 4.94
CA ASN A 171 -0.68 -10.22 6.08
C ASN A 171 -1.05 -11.04 7.33
N MET A 172 -0.11 -11.21 8.25
CA MET A 172 -0.28 -12.01 9.47
C MET A 172 -0.73 -13.45 9.20
N SER A 173 -0.27 -14.02 8.10
CA SER A 173 -0.68 -15.34 7.60
C SER A 173 -0.21 -16.48 8.52
N TYR A 174 0.97 -16.34 9.09
CA TYR A 174 1.55 -17.32 9.99
C TYR A 174 2.56 -16.68 10.95
N PHE A 175 2.88 -17.39 12.02
CA PHE A 175 4.01 -17.12 12.91
C PHE A 175 5.03 -18.24 12.75
N GLU A 176 6.30 -17.92 12.54
CA GLU A 176 7.38 -18.88 12.52
C GLU A 176 8.09 -18.88 13.87
N CYS A 177 8.11 -20.05 14.52
CA CYS A 177 8.76 -20.20 15.82
C CYS A 177 10.29 -20.00 15.65
N PRO A 178 10.91 -19.09 16.42
CA PRO A 178 12.34 -18.82 16.28
C PRO A 178 13.24 -20.01 16.68
N ASP A 179 12.74 -20.92 17.52
CA ASP A 179 13.53 -22.05 18.01
C ASP A 179 13.48 -23.26 17.06
N CYS A 180 12.31 -23.60 16.54
CA CYS A 180 12.12 -24.84 15.76
C CYS A 180 11.67 -24.59 14.30
N HIS A 181 11.53 -23.33 13.87
CA HIS A 181 11.11 -22.90 12.54
C HIS A 181 9.77 -23.48 12.07
N LYS A 182 8.97 -24.02 12.99
CA LYS A 182 7.63 -24.48 12.67
C LYS A 182 6.68 -23.30 12.50
N ARG A 183 5.91 -23.34 11.42
CA ARG A 183 4.88 -22.32 11.14
C ARG A 183 3.58 -22.64 11.86
N HIS A 184 2.99 -21.64 12.49
CA HIS A 184 1.75 -21.72 13.24
C HIS A 184 0.75 -20.71 12.66
N SER A 185 -0.47 -21.17 12.40
CA SER A 185 -1.57 -20.31 11.94
C SER A 185 -2.30 -19.73 13.16
N ILE A 186 -1.76 -18.65 13.72
CA ILE A 186 -2.26 -18.02 14.97
C ILE A 186 -3.72 -17.54 14.81
N PHE A 187 -4.05 -17.00 13.63
CA PHE A 187 -5.37 -16.46 13.32
C PHE A 187 -6.25 -17.43 12.52
N GLY A 188 -5.94 -18.72 12.53
CA GLY A 188 -6.69 -19.74 11.81
C GLY A 188 -6.07 -20.10 10.46
N LYS A 189 -6.73 -21.01 9.76
CA LYS A 189 -6.28 -21.50 8.45
C LYS A 189 -6.44 -20.40 7.40
N SER A 190 -5.42 -20.19 6.61
CA SER A 190 -5.48 -19.31 5.43
C SER A 190 -6.39 -19.91 4.36
N HIS A 191 -7.23 -19.06 3.76
CA HIS A 191 -8.10 -19.39 2.62
C HIS A 191 -7.74 -18.57 1.37
N VAL A 192 -6.63 -17.86 1.39
CA VAL A 192 -6.23 -16.95 0.31
C VAL A 192 -5.94 -17.69 -0.99
N ASP A 193 -5.30 -18.87 -0.93
CA ASP A 193 -5.00 -19.67 -2.13
C ASP A 193 -6.29 -20.20 -2.79
N GLU A 194 -7.27 -20.62 -1.96
CA GLU A 194 -8.57 -21.07 -2.44
C GLU A 194 -9.34 -19.92 -3.13
N ALA A 195 -9.28 -18.72 -2.53
CA ALA A 195 -9.88 -17.52 -3.10
C ALA A 195 -9.18 -17.09 -4.40
N ALA A 196 -7.84 -17.06 -4.42
CA ALA A 196 -7.08 -16.72 -5.61
C ALA A 196 -7.39 -17.66 -6.78
N LYS A 197 -7.41 -18.97 -6.51
CA LYS A 197 -7.78 -19.98 -7.52
C LYS A 197 -9.22 -19.81 -8.02
N LYS A 198 -10.17 -19.55 -7.12
CA LYS A 198 -11.59 -19.37 -7.47
C LYS A 198 -11.81 -18.18 -8.39
N TYR A 199 -11.07 -17.11 -8.18
CA TYR A 199 -11.21 -15.83 -8.88
C TYR A 199 -10.12 -15.57 -9.91
N GLU A 200 -9.30 -16.59 -10.21
CA GLU A 200 -8.23 -16.54 -11.21
C GLU A 200 -7.23 -15.39 -11.00
N ILE A 201 -6.94 -15.08 -9.71
CA ILE A 201 -5.95 -14.06 -9.37
C ILE A 201 -4.55 -14.64 -9.49
N PRO A 202 -3.67 -14.04 -10.29
CA PRO A 202 -2.44 -14.69 -10.72
C PRO A 202 -1.35 -14.77 -9.65
N HIS A 203 -1.38 -13.87 -8.64
CA HIS A 203 -0.31 -13.80 -7.64
C HIS A 203 -0.84 -13.78 -6.21
N VAL A 204 -0.17 -14.54 -5.32
CA VAL A 204 -0.47 -14.58 -3.87
C VAL A 204 0.84 -14.50 -3.10
N ALA A 205 0.88 -13.58 -2.14
CA ALA A 205 1.96 -13.50 -1.16
C ALA A 205 1.41 -13.64 0.27
N LYS A 206 2.22 -14.25 1.15
CA LYS A 206 1.89 -14.44 2.56
C LYS A 206 2.98 -13.86 3.44
N LEU A 207 2.60 -12.92 4.31
CA LEU A 207 3.52 -12.30 5.26
C LEU A 207 3.39 -12.93 6.64
N PRO A 208 4.50 -13.16 7.36
CA PRO A 208 4.47 -13.64 8.72
C PRO A 208 4.04 -12.55 9.71
N ILE A 209 3.72 -12.99 10.91
CA ILE A 209 3.73 -12.13 12.10
C ILE A 209 5.19 -12.00 12.53
N ASP A 210 5.75 -10.80 12.39
CA ASP A 210 7.14 -10.50 12.71
C ASP A 210 7.23 -9.27 13.62
N SER A 211 7.57 -9.53 14.90
CA SER A 211 7.69 -8.48 15.90
C SER A 211 8.92 -7.58 15.71
N GLN A 212 10.00 -8.10 15.13
CA GLN A 212 11.19 -7.30 14.84
C GLN A 212 10.89 -6.32 13.71
N PHE A 213 10.21 -6.79 12.68
CA PHE A 213 9.74 -5.92 11.61
C PHE A 213 8.81 -4.82 12.12
N ALA A 214 7.84 -5.17 12.98
CA ALA A 214 6.96 -4.18 13.61
C ALA A 214 7.75 -3.12 14.40
N ALA A 215 8.80 -3.54 15.13
CA ALA A 215 9.65 -2.61 15.86
C ALA A 215 10.45 -1.65 14.95
N HIS A 216 10.85 -2.09 13.75
CA HIS A 216 11.47 -1.21 12.75
C HIS A 216 10.47 -0.20 12.19
N VAL A 217 9.24 -0.62 11.91
CA VAL A 217 8.16 0.27 11.47
C VAL A 217 7.86 1.33 12.53
N ASP A 218 7.76 0.94 13.80
CA ASP A 218 7.50 1.87 14.91
C ASP A 218 8.62 2.89 15.12
N LYS A 219 9.86 2.51 14.81
CA LYS A 219 11.03 3.40 14.85
C LYS A 219 11.15 4.31 13.62
N GLY A 220 10.40 4.05 12.56
CA GLY A 220 10.50 4.80 11.31
C GLY A 220 11.71 4.43 10.45
N ASP A 221 12.21 3.21 10.54
CA ASP A 221 13.37 2.74 9.79
C ASP A 221 13.08 1.47 8.97
N ILE A 222 11.87 1.38 8.41
CA ILE A 222 11.41 0.24 7.59
C ILE A 222 12.39 -0.12 6.46
N GLU A 223 13.08 0.85 5.89
CA GLU A 223 14.04 0.67 4.81
C GLU A 223 15.30 -0.10 5.22
N SER A 224 15.68 -0.02 6.49
CA SER A 224 16.89 -0.66 7.03
C SER A 224 16.66 -2.13 7.35
N TYR A 225 15.41 -2.58 7.47
CA TYR A 225 15.11 -3.97 7.80
C TYR A 225 15.40 -4.91 6.63
N ALA A 226 16.29 -5.87 6.88
CA ALA A 226 16.88 -6.73 5.84
C ALA A 226 15.97 -7.92 5.46
N VAL A 227 14.67 -7.70 5.27
CA VAL A 227 13.76 -8.76 4.82
C VAL A 227 13.32 -8.57 3.38
N ASN A 228 13.07 -9.69 2.73
CA ASN A 228 12.64 -9.75 1.33
C ASN A 228 11.21 -10.33 1.20
N TYR A 229 10.34 -10.03 2.16
CA TYR A 229 8.99 -10.63 2.22
C TYR A 229 8.16 -10.47 0.97
N LEU A 230 8.29 -9.39 0.22
CA LEU A 230 7.56 -9.13 -1.02
C LEU A 230 8.48 -9.02 -2.24
N SER A 231 9.70 -9.61 -2.19
CA SER A 231 10.61 -9.62 -3.33
C SER A 231 9.98 -10.31 -4.54
N ASP A 232 9.39 -11.49 -4.35
CA ASP A 232 8.72 -12.24 -5.43
C ASP A 232 7.53 -11.45 -6.01
N THR A 233 6.83 -10.67 -5.14
CA THR A 233 5.73 -9.80 -5.60
C THR A 233 6.28 -8.63 -6.43
N ALA A 234 7.39 -8.04 -6.02
CA ALA A 234 8.05 -6.97 -6.78
C ALA A 234 8.54 -7.47 -8.14
N GLU A 235 9.16 -8.65 -8.20
CA GLU A 235 9.57 -9.30 -9.45
C GLU A 235 8.38 -9.59 -10.36
N TYR A 236 7.28 -10.12 -9.79
CA TYR A 236 6.05 -10.35 -10.53
C TYR A 236 5.47 -9.06 -11.11
N LEU A 237 5.38 -7.99 -10.31
CA LEU A 237 4.91 -6.69 -10.78
C LEU A 237 5.78 -6.15 -11.91
N ALA A 238 7.11 -6.23 -11.77
CA ALA A 238 8.04 -5.78 -12.80
C ALA A 238 7.89 -6.57 -14.11
N ALA A 239 7.65 -7.87 -14.04
CA ALA A 239 7.43 -8.69 -15.24
C ALA A 239 6.09 -8.40 -15.92
N THR A 240 5.03 -8.16 -15.14
CA THR A 240 3.65 -8.02 -15.66
C THR A 240 3.35 -6.63 -16.22
N THR A 241 4.03 -5.60 -15.71
CA THR A 241 3.75 -4.21 -16.11
C THR A 241 4.67 -3.70 -17.24
N ASN A 242 5.74 -4.42 -17.58
CA ASN A 242 6.65 -4.05 -18.66
C ASN A 242 6.30 -4.70 -20.02
N ASP A 243 5.24 -5.52 -20.09
CA ASP A 243 4.65 -6.06 -21.31
C ASP A 243 3.48 -5.17 -21.79
#